data_9c3dc04232d25af14dc9745bd1709ba3
#
_entry.id   9c3dc04232d25af14dc9745bd1709ba3
#
_cell.length_a   1.000
_cell.length_b   1.000
_cell.length_c   1.000
_cell.angle_alpha   90.00
_cell.angle_beta   90.00
_cell.angle_gamma   90.00
#
_symmetry.space_group_name_H-M   'P 1'
#
loop_
_entity.id
_entity.type
_entity.pdbx_description
1 polymer ?
#
loop_
_entity_poly.entity_id
_entity_poly.type
_entity_poly.pdbx_seq_one_letter_code
_entity_poly.pdbx_strand_id
1 'polypeptide(L)'
;MNDEMLNVMPVTSSARNTPDVESSAEARIATGAENILIPERKTDIEELVSSLLEKERRRKLVNIIVVAEGDRGAEDVADIIKERIPSADTRVCVLGHIQRGGAPTCMDRLIASRMGYSAVESLMEGRHNVMIGIVNNKMHYTPLEKAVKAKQKISDDWLKIVKILAS
;
A
#
# COMPACT_ATOMS: atom_id res chain seq x y z
N MET A 1 23.61 -30.28 -3.42
CA MET A 1 22.77 -29.76 -4.51
C MET A 1 21.82 -28.80 -3.81
N ASN A 2 22.21 -27.51 -3.72
CA ASN A 2 21.38 -26.51 -3.03
C ASN A 2 20.22 -26.19 -3.97
N ASP A 3 19.03 -26.61 -3.62
CA ASP A 3 17.80 -26.10 -4.22
C ASP A 3 17.68 -24.62 -3.83
N GLU A 4 18.18 -23.75 -4.69
CA GLU A 4 17.99 -22.32 -4.58
C GLU A 4 16.53 -22.03 -5.00
N MET A 5 15.62 -22.11 -4.04
CA MET A 5 14.19 -21.82 -4.25
C MET A 5 13.92 -20.31 -4.35
N LEU A 6 13.10 -19.93 -5.31
CA LEU A 6 12.61 -18.57 -5.45
C LEU A 6 11.72 -18.21 -4.26
N ASN A 7 12.16 -17.28 -3.41
CA ASN A 7 11.38 -16.80 -2.27
C ASN A 7 10.50 -15.64 -2.68
N VAL A 8 9.19 -15.80 -2.58
CA VAL A 8 8.20 -14.73 -2.85
C VAL A 8 7.49 -14.40 -1.54
N MET A 9 7.61 -13.17 -1.09
CA MET A 9 6.91 -12.68 0.10
C MET A 9 5.87 -11.64 -0.31
N PRO A 10 4.60 -12.01 -0.47
CA PRO A 10 3.53 -11.03 -0.59
C PRO A 10 3.25 -10.39 0.77
N VAL A 11 3.30 -9.07 0.82
CA VAL A 11 2.95 -8.26 1.98
C VAL A 11 1.63 -7.58 1.68
N THR A 12 0.59 -7.88 2.44
CA THR A 12 -0.71 -7.21 2.28
C THR A 12 -0.94 -6.20 3.39
N SER A 13 -1.39 -5.02 3.01
CA SER A 13 -2.03 -4.10 3.95
C SER A 13 -3.55 -4.27 3.83
N SER A 14 -4.17 -4.91 4.84
CA SER A 14 -5.61 -5.01 4.94
C SER A 14 -6.16 -3.75 5.58
N ALA A 15 -6.56 -2.78 4.78
CA ALA A 15 -7.37 -1.66 5.24
C ALA A 15 -8.67 -1.63 4.45
N ARG A 16 -9.74 -2.18 5.03
CA ARG A 16 -11.07 -2.27 4.40
C ARG A 16 -11.74 -0.93 4.09
N ASN A 17 -11.15 0.23 4.37
CA ASN A 17 -11.86 1.50 4.23
C ASN A 17 -11.14 2.64 3.52
N THR A 18 -9.90 2.49 3.18
CA THR A 18 -9.22 3.33 2.20
C THR A 18 -8.08 2.50 1.63
N PRO A 19 -8.06 2.17 0.35
CA PRO A 19 -6.86 1.70 -0.27
C PRO A 19 -5.87 2.85 -0.19
N ASP A 20 -5.01 2.80 0.79
CA ASP A 20 -3.92 3.76 0.91
C ASP A 20 -2.86 3.33 -0.08
N VAL A 21 -3.18 3.64 -1.34
CA VAL A 21 -2.35 3.30 -2.48
C VAL A 21 -1.00 4.00 -2.38
N GLU A 22 -1.00 5.17 -1.79
CA GLU A 22 0.19 5.95 -1.50
C GLU A 22 1.05 5.21 -0.47
N SER A 23 0.45 4.69 0.61
CA SER A 23 1.17 3.88 1.61
C SER A 23 1.71 2.57 1.03
N SER A 24 1.04 1.97 0.06
CA SER A 24 1.53 0.77 -0.63
C SER A 24 2.73 1.09 -1.54
N ALA A 25 2.73 2.25 -2.21
CA ALA A 25 3.87 2.70 -3.01
C ALA A 25 5.06 3.08 -2.12
N GLU A 26 4.81 3.77 -1.00
CA GLU A 26 5.82 4.09 0.01
C GLU A 26 6.40 2.83 0.65
N ALA A 27 5.55 1.87 1.03
CA ALA A 27 5.99 0.59 1.58
C ALA A 27 6.88 -0.16 0.59
N ARG A 28 6.55 -0.15 -0.71
CA ARG A 28 7.39 -0.76 -1.73
C ARG A 28 8.76 -0.10 -1.81
N ILE A 29 8.84 1.22 -1.82
CA ILE A 29 10.10 1.95 -1.86
C ILE A 29 10.92 1.68 -0.60
N ALA A 30 10.26 1.72 0.57
CA ALA A 30 10.92 1.49 1.85
C ALA A 30 11.44 0.05 2.03
N THR A 31 10.74 -0.94 1.48
CA THR A 31 11.11 -2.36 1.61
C THR A 31 11.96 -2.86 0.44
N GLY A 32 12.10 -2.09 -0.63
CA GLY A 32 12.75 -2.53 -1.86
C GLY A 32 11.94 -3.60 -2.62
N ALA A 33 10.62 -3.65 -2.41
CA ALA A 33 9.77 -4.61 -3.09
C ALA A 33 9.77 -4.41 -4.60
N GLU A 34 9.87 -5.49 -5.34
CA GLU A 34 10.01 -5.47 -6.80
C GLU A 34 8.70 -5.23 -7.52
N ASN A 35 7.59 -5.69 -6.94
CA ASN A 35 6.28 -5.58 -7.55
C ASN A 35 5.25 -5.02 -6.56
N ILE A 36 4.31 -4.24 -7.09
CA ILE A 36 3.16 -3.73 -6.35
C ILE A 36 1.88 -4.01 -7.14
N LEU A 37 0.91 -4.59 -6.47
CA LEU A 37 -0.42 -4.86 -7.01
C LEU A 37 -1.42 -3.96 -6.28
N ILE A 38 -2.09 -3.09 -7.03
CA ILE A 38 -3.00 -2.08 -6.50
C ILE A 38 -4.32 -2.11 -7.28
N PRO A 39 -5.47 -1.92 -6.64
CA PRO A 39 -6.78 -2.01 -7.28
C PRO A 39 -7.02 -0.94 -8.35
N GLU A 40 -6.34 0.22 -8.25
CA GLU A 40 -6.47 1.31 -9.21
C GLU A 40 -5.84 1.01 -10.57
N ARG A 41 -4.96 0.02 -10.62
CA ARG A 41 -4.34 -0.46 -11.85
C ARG A 41 -4.65 -1.94 -12.01
N LYS A 42 -5.30 -2.30 -13.12
CA LYS A 42 -5.56 -3.70 -13.44
C LYS A 42 -4.24 -4.48 -13.41
N THR A 43 -4.18 -5.43 -12.50
CA THR A 43 -3.00 -6.30 -12.36
C THR A 43 -2.90 -7.21 -13.56
N ASP A 44 -1.79 -7.13 -14.26
CA ASP A 44 -1.44 -8.11 -15.29
C ASP A 44 -0.63 -9.24 -14.63
N ILE A 45 -1.32 -10.34 -14.34
CA ILE A 45 -0.71 -11.52 -13.72
C ILE A 45 0.33 -12.15 -14.65
N GLU A 46 0.13 -12.12 -15.96
CA GLU A 46 1.10 -12.67 -16.90
C GLU A 46 2.39 -11.82 -16.92
N GLU A 47 2.29 -10.50 -16.81
CA GLU A 47 3.44 -9.60 -16.64
C GLU A 47 4.20 -9.92 -15.34
N LEU A 48 3.47 -10.13 -14.24
CA LEU A 48 4.05 -10.50 -12.95
C LEU A 48 4.82 -11.82 -13.04
N VAL A 49 4.17 -12.88 -13.53
CA VAL A 49 4.77 -14.22 -13.66
C VAL A 49 5.99 -14.17 -14.58
N SER A 50 5.90 -13.49 -15.72
CA SER A 50 7.02 -13.33 -16.66
C SER A 50 8.21 -12.62 -16.01
N SER A 51 7.94 -11.57 -15.22
CA SER A 51 8.98 -10.85 -14.47
C SER A 51 9.67 -11.74 -13.43
N LEU A 52 8.90 -12.56 -12.70
CA LEU A 52 9.45 -13.50 -11.72
C LEU A 52 10.32 -14.57 -12.36
N LEU A 53 9.89 -15.15 -13.48
CA LEU A 53 10.66 -16.16 -14.23
C LEU A 53 11.96 -15.57 -14.80
N GLU A 54 11.94 -14.33 -15.26
CA GLU A 54 13.15 -13.67 -15.71
C GLU A 54 14.15 -13.44 -14.57
N LYS A 55 13.66 -13.06 -13.39
CA LYS A 55 14.48 -12.87 -12.18
C LYS A 55 15.06 -14.20 -11.69
N GLU A 56 14.30 -15.28 -11.74
CA GLU A 56 14.79 -16.63 -11.45
C GLU A 56 15.95 -16.99 -12.37
N ARG A 57 15.82 -16.75 -13.67
CA ARG A 57 16.92 -16.95 -14.67
C ARG A 57 18.16 -16.14 -14.35
N ARG A 58 17.99 -14.94 -13.79
CA ARG A 58 19.08 -14.05 -13.35
C ARG A 58 19.61 -14.41 -11.95
N ARG A 59 19.12 -15.48 -11.33
CA ARG A 59 19.47 -15.92 -9.98
C ARG A 59 19.13 -14.87 -8.90
N LYS A 60 18.14 -14.05 -9.13
CA LYS A 60 17.57 -13.17 -8.11
C LYS A 60 16.47 -13.92 -7.36
N LEU A 61 16.88 -14.61 -6.29
CA LEU A 61 16.07 -15.66 -5.62
C LEU A 61 15.06 -15.09 -4.62
N VAL A 62 15.21 -13.85 -4.18
CA VAL A 62 14.30 -13.21 -3.25
C VAL A 62 13.49 -12.14 -3.96
N ASN A 63 12.18 -12.27 -3.92
CA ASN A 63 11.26 -11.28 -4.48
C ASN A 63 10.20 -10.91 -3.46
N ILE A 64 10.00 -9.62 -3.24
CA ILE A 64 8.96 -9.08 -2.38
C ILE A 64 7.86 -8.48 -3.27
N ILE A 65 6.62 -8.92 -3.06
CA ILE A 65 5.46 -8.44 -3.76
C ILE A 65 4.52 -7.79 -2.75
N VAL A 66 4.23 -6.52 -2.92
CA VAL A 66 3.24 -5.81 -2.09
C VAL A 66 1.89 -5.90 -2.79
N VAL A 67 0.89 -6.45 -2.10
CA VAL A 67 -0.48 -6.56 -2.62
C VAL A 67 -1.38 -5.69 -1.76
N ALA A 68 -1.96 -4.64 -2.34
CA ALA A 68 -3.02 -3.88 -1.71
C ALA A 68 -4.35 -4.61 -1.87
N GLU A 69 -5.12 -4.70 -0.79
CA GLU A 69 -6.41 -5.38 -0.79
C GLU A 69 -7.40 -4.66 -1.73
N GLY A 70 -7.99 -5.39 -2.67
CA GLY A 70 -8.92 -4.80 -3.63
C GLY A 70 -9.45 -5.86 -4.58
N ASP A 71 -8.92 -5.93 -5.79
CA ASP A 71 -9.38 -6.83 -6.84
C ASP A 71 -9.01 -8.31 -6.55
N ARG A 72 -7.86 -8.54 -5.88
CA ARG A 72 -7.37 -9.87 -5.48
C ARG A 72 -6.71 -9.81 -4.10
N GLY A 73 -6.86 -10.90 -3.34
CA GLY A 73 -6.13 -11.11 -2.09
C GLY A 73 -4.69 -11.57 -2.32
N ALA A 74 -3.84 -11.43 -1.30
CA ALA A 74 -2.47 -11.95 -1.39
C ALA A 74 -2.42 -13.47 -1.48
N GLU A 75 -3.37 -14.15 -0.87
CA GLU A 75 -3.50 -15.60 -0.94
C GLU A 75 -3.79 -16.06 -2.36
N ASP A 76 -4.73 -15.40 -3.06
CA ASP A 76 -5.03 -15.69 -4.46
C ASP A 76 -3.81 -15.49 -5.37
N VAL A 77 -3.06 -14.40 -5.15
CA VAL A 77 -1.82 -14.12 -5.90
C VAL A 77 -0.76 -15.19 -5.62
N ALA A 78 -0.62 -15.59 -4.36
CA ALA A 78 0.34 -16.63 -3.96
C ALA A 78 0.00 -17.98 -4.60
N ASP A 79 -1.28 -18.34 -4.65
CA ASP A 79 -1.72 -19.60 -5.25
C ASP A 79 -1.48 -19.61 -6.77
N ILE A 80 -1.74 -18.50 -7.46
CA ILE A 80 -1.42 -18.37 -8.89
C ILE A 80 0.10 -18.51 -9.13
N ILE A 81 0.94 -17.89 -8.27
CA ILE A 81 2.39 -18.00 -8.40
C ILE A 81 2.84 -19.46 -8.21
N LYS A 82 2.34 -20.15 -7.19
CA LYS A 82 2.66 -21.56 -6.95
C LYS A 82 2.25 -22.46 -8.11
N GLU A 83 1.09 -22.20 -8.70
CA GLU A 83 0.59 -22.97 -9.86
C GLU A 83 1.48 -22.75 -11.09
N ARG A 84 1.89 -21.50 -11.33
CA ARG A 84 2.66 -21.12 -12.53
C ARG A 84 4.16 -21.32 -12.40
N ILE A 85 4.69 -21.25 -11.17
CA ILE A 85 6.11 -21.39 -10.85
C ILE A 85 6.23 -22.39 -9.66
N PRO A 86 6.16 -23.72 -9.93
CA PRO A 86 6.21 -24.73 -8.87
C PRO A 86 7.52 -24.74 -8.06
N SER A 87 8.59 -24.15 -8.59
CA SER A 87 9.87 -23.95 -7.90
C SER A 87 9.85 -22.81 -6.87
N ALA A 88 8.81 -21.96 -6.86
CA ALA A 88 8.74 -20.81 -5.96
C ALA A 88 8.28 -21.20 -4.54
N ASP A 89 9.11 -20.96 -3.52
CA ASP A 89 8.66 -20.96 -2.12
C ASP A 89 7.94 -19.65 -1.81
N THR A 90 6.62 -19.71 -1.77
CA THR A 90 5.78 -18.52 -1.60
C THR A 90 5.27 -18.44 -0.17
N ARG A 91 5.55 -17.33 0.51
CA ARG A 91 5.13 -17.07 1.88
C ARG A 91 4.26 -15.82 1.94
N VAL A 92 3.05 -15.95 2.47
CA VAL A 92 2.11 -14.83 2.62
C VAL A 92 2.22 -14.25 4.02
N CYS A 93 2.32 -12.92 4.10
CA CYS A 93 2.25 -12.17 5.34
C CYS A 93 1.17 -11.11 5.23
N VAL A 94 0.09 -11.25 6.01
CA VAL A 94 -0.99 -10.26 6.07
C VAL A 94 -0.71 -9.32 7.23
N LEU A 95 -0.37 -8.07 6.94
CA LEU A 95 0.02 -7.09 7.95
C LEU A 95 -1.16 -6.61 8.81
N GLY A 96 -2.39 -6.61 8.30
CA GLY A 96 -3.63 -6.38 9.02
C GLY A 96 -3.52 -5.49 10.28
N HIS A 97 -3.69 -6.09 11.45
CA HIS A 97 -3.65 -5.39 12.74
C HIS A 97 -2.27 -4.83 13.09
N ILE A 98 -1.18 -5.42 12.62
CA ILE A 98 0.18 -4.93 12.87
C ILE A 98 0.38 -3.53 12.28
N GLN A 99 -0.22 -3.26 11.13
CA GLN A 99 -0.17 -1.94 10.49
C GLN A 99 -0.97 -0.89 11.27
N ARG A 100 -2.06 -1.29 11.95
CA ARG A 100 -2.95 -0.39 12.68
C ARG A 100 -2.47 -0.08 14.09
N GLY A 101 -1.58 -0.88 14.64
CA GLY A 101 -1.20 -0.83 16.04
C GLY A 101 0.24 -0.37 16.22
N GLY A 102 0.42 0.70 16.94
CA GLY A 102 1.69 1.19 17.41
C GLY A 102 1.45 2.32 18.41
N ALA A 103 2.43 2.56 19.28
CA ALA A 103 2.38 3.74 20.13
C ALA A 103 2.49 4.98 19.24
N PRO A 104 1.60 5.99 19.39
CA PRO A 104 1.65 7.20 18.59
C PRO A 104 2.98 7.94 18.82
N THR A 105 3.57 8.41 17.74
CA THR A 105 4.77 9.24 17.77
C THR A 105 4.45 10.65 18.31
N CYS A 106 5.47 11.46 18.56
CA CYS A 106 5.29 12.87 18.93
C CYS A 106 4.51 13.62 17.84
N MET A 107 4.79 13.36 16.56
CA MET A 107 4.09 14.00 15.44
C MET A 107 2.63 13.59 15.36
N ASP A 108 2.30 12.32 15.57
CA ASP A 108 0.91 11.83 15.60
C ASP A 108 0.11 12.56 16.68
N ARG A 109 0.66 12.68 17.86
CA ARG A 109 0.03 13.38 19.00
C ARG A 109 -0.16 14.87 18.72
N LEU A 110 0.85 15.52 18.15
CA LEU A 110 0.78 16.94 17.81
C LEU A 110 -0.30 17.20 16.76
N ILE A 111 -0.32 16.41 15.72
CA ILE A 111 -1.32 16.50 14.63
C ILE A 111 -2.72 16.25 15.20
N ALA A 112 -2.91 15.17 15.96
CA ALA A 112 -4.19 14.84 16.57
C ALA A 112 -4.70 15.95 17.50
N SER A 113 -3.82 16.53 18.32
CA SER A 113 -4.19 17.63 19.22
C SER A 113 -4.62 18.90 18.47
N ARG A 114 -3.89 19.25 17.40
CA ARG A 114 -4.24 20.39 16.53
C ARG A 114 -5.59 20.16 15.84
N MET A 115 -5.81 18.97 15.30
CA MET A 115 -7.07 18.61 14.63
C MET A 115 -8.24 18.60 15.62
N GLY A 116 -8.04 18.04 16.82
CA GLY A 116 -9.06 18.03 17.87
C GLY A 116 -9.46 19.43 18.33
N TYR A 117 -8.47 20.31 18.58
CA TYR A 117 -8.73 21.69 18.91
C TYR A 117 -9.53 22.39 17.81
N SER A 118 -9.10 22.30 16.55
CA SER A 118 -9.80 22.92 15.43
C SER A 118 -11.18 22.31 15.18
N ALA A 119 -11.43 21.06 15.57
CA ALA A 119 -12.77 20.45 15.51
C ALA A 119 -13.73 21.14 16.49
N VAL A 120 -13.29 21.38 17.71
CA VAL A 120 -14.11 22.07 18.72
C VAL A 120 -14.39 23.53 18.30
N GLU A 121 -13.34 24.27 17.86
CA GLU A 121 -13.54 25.64 17.36
C GLU A 121 -14.53 25.67 16.19
N SER A 122 -14.39 24.75 15.25
CA SER A 122 -15.28 24.65 14.09
C SER A 122 -16.76 24.46 14.51
N LEU A 123 -17.00 23.61 15.50
CA LEU A 123 -18.35 23.40 16.03
C LEU A 123 -18.89 24.65 16.76
N MET A 124 -18.04 25.34 17.51
CA MET A 124 -18.43 26.59 18.19
C MET A 124 -18.75 27.70 17.18
N GLU A 125 -18.10 27.72 16.02
CA GLU A 125 -18.38 28.63 14.92
C GLU A 125 -19.60 28.20 14.08
N GLY A 126 -20.29 27.12 14.45
CA GLY A 126 -21.46 26.61 13.73
C GLY A 126 -21.16 25.88 12.44
N ARG A 127 -19.91 25.47 12.21
CA ARG A 127 -19.55 24.67 11.03
C ARG A 127 -19.90 23.19 11.30
N HIS A 128 -20.78 22.65 10.50
CA HIS A 128 -21.21 21.25 10.58
C HIS A 128 -20.90 20.53 9.27
N ASN A 129 -20.87 19.19 9.33
CA ASN A 129 -20.66 18.32 8.18
C ASN A 129 -19.35 18.59 7.41
N VAL A 130 -18.27 18.89 8.14
CA VAL A 130 -16.93 19.10 7.59
C VAL A 130 -15.95 18.07 8.12
N MET A 131 -15.08 17.63 7.25
CA MET A 131 -13.88 16.86 7.60
C MET A 131 -12.76 17.87 7.87
N ILE A 132 -12.05 17.69 8.98
CA ILE A 132 -10.89 18.50 9.33
C ILE A 132 -9.62 17.73 8.97
N GLY A 133 -8.73 18.39 8.27
CA GLY A 133 -7.46 17.83 7.84
C GLY A 133 -6.34 18.87 7.86
N ILE A 134 -5.12 18.44 7.55
CA ILE A 134 -3.97 19.32 7.43
C ILE A 134 -3.47 19.27 5.99
N VAL A 135 -3.42 20.43 5.34
CA VAL A 135 -2.86 20.60 3.99
C VAL A 135 -1.79 21.68 4.05
N ASN A 136 -0.58 21.38 3.62
CA ASN A 136 0.57 22.32 3.67
C ASN A 136 0.76 22.94 5.07
N ASN A 137 0.71 22.10 6.11
CA ASN A 137 0.82 22.47 7.53
C ASN A 137 -0.25 23.44 8.05
N LYS A 138 -1.33 23.65 7.30
CA LYS A 138 -2.48 24.49 7.70
C LYS A 138 -3.72 23.63 7.88
N MET A 139 -4.59 24.01 8.85
CA MET A 139 -5.89 23.38 9.00
C MET A 139 -6.75 23.62 7.77
N HIS A 140 -7.37 22.57 7.27
CA HIS A 140 -8.25 22.61 6.12
C HIS A 140 -9.59 21.95 6.47
N TYR A 141 -10.68 22.58 6.05
CA TYR A 141 -12.05 22.15 6.30
C TYR A 141 -12.70 21.74 4.97
N THR A 142 -12.99 20.46 4.82
CA THR A 142 -13.58 19.92 3.60
C THR A 142 -15.01 19.44 3.88
N PRO A 143 -16.03 19.89 3.14
CA PRO A 143 -17.38 19.36 3.28
C PRO A 143 -17.38 17.83 3.11
N LEU A 144 -18.08 17.12 4.00
CA LEU A 144 -18.10 15.64 3.99
C LEU A 144 -18.57 15.06 2.65
N GLU A 145 -19.54 15.71 1.98
CA GLU A 145 -19.98 15.29 0.65
C GLU A 145 -18.86 15.28 -0.40
N LYS A 146 -17.92 16.22 -0.29
CA LYS A 146 -16.75 16.27 -1.18
C LYS A 146 -15.70 15.25 -0.75
N ALA A 147 -15.48 15.12 0.55
CA ALA A 147 -14.50 14.19 1.09
C ALA A 147 -14.82 12.72 0.72
N VAL A 148 -16.09 12.32 0.82
CA VAL A 148 -16.54 10.96 0.48
C VAL A 148 -16.47 10.67 -1.02
N LYS A 149 -16.66 11.68 -1.88
CA LYS A 149 -16.60 11.54 -3.34
C LYS A 149 -15.19 11.65 -3.89
N ALA A 150 -14.25 12.16 -3.12
CA ALA A 150 -12.86 12.31 -3.56
C ALA A 150 -12.20 10.95 -3.69
N LYS A 151 -11.83 10.58 -4.92
CA LYS A 151 -10.97 9.42 -5.17
C LYS A 151 -9.53 9.90 -5.15
N GLN A 152 -8.73 9.31 -4.29
CA GLN A 152 -7.29 9.54 -4.27
C GLN A 152 -6.68 8.91 -5.53
N LYS A 153 -5.88 9.67 -6.25
CA LYS A 153 -5.14 9.18 -7.42
C LYS A 153 -3.67 9.12 -7.04
N ILE A 154 -3.03 8.01 -7.38
CA ILE A 154 -1.58 7.91 -7.25
C ILE A 154 -0.95 8.88 -8.25
N SER A 155 0.05 9.61 -7.79
CA SER A 155 0.89 10.41 -8.68
C SER A 155 1.65 9.48 -9.64
N ASP A 156 1.64 9.81 -10.94
CA ASP A 156 2.41 9.07 -11.95
C ASP A 156 3.92 9.07 -11.65
N ASP A 157 4.40 10.06 -10.90
CA ASP A 157 5.80 10.13 -10.50
C ASP A 157 6.19 9.03 -9.51
N TRP A 158 5.31 8.69 -8.55
CA TRP A 158 5.53 7.54 -7.68
C TRP A 158 5.63 6.24 -8.46
N LEU A 159 4.76 6.04 -9.44
CA LEU A 159 4.79 4.85 -10.30
C LEU A 159 6.06 4.77 -11.16
N LYS A 160 6.61 5.92 -11.59
CA LYS A 160 7.90 5.96 -12.31
C LYS A 160 9.06 5.57 -11.40
N ILE A 161 9.13 6.16 -10.19
CA ILE A 161 10.17 5.84 -9.20
C ILE A 161 10.17 4.35 -8.89
N VAL A 162 8.98 3.81 -8.66
CA VAL A 162 8.73 2.39 -8.39
C VAL A 162 9.28 1.50 -9.51
N LYS A 163 9.09 1.88 -10.80
CA LYS A 163 9.62 1.12 -11.94
C LYS A 163 11.15 1.18 -12.03
N ILE A 164 11.73 2.35 -11.79
CA ILE A 164 13.19 2.55 -11.84
C ILE A 164 13.89 1.71 -10.77
N LEU A 165 13.34 1.65 -9.56
CA LEU A 165 13.91 0.89 -8.45
C LEU A 165 13.73 -0.64 -8.58
N ALA A 166 12.85 -1.09 -9.48
CA ALA A 166 12.58 -2.53 -9.72
C ALA A 166 13.46 -3.15 -10.82
N SER A 167 14.22 -2.34 -11.55
CA SER A 167 15.06 -2.80 -12.67
C SER A 167 16.42 -3.44 -12.21
#